data_b22d07411154f6f518d10f26a24ef0e3
#
_entry.id   b22d07411154f6f518d10f26a24ef0e3
#
_cell.length_a   1.000
_cell.length_b   1.000
_cell.length_c   1.000
_cell.angle_alpha   90.00
_cell.angle_beta   90.00
_cell.angle_gamma   90.00
#
_symmetry.space_group_name_H-M   'P 1'
#
loop_
_entity.id
_entity.type
_entity.pdbx_description
1 polymer ?
#
loop_
_entity_poly.entity_id
_entity_poly.type
_entity_poly.pdbx_seq_one_letter_code
_entity_poly.pdbx_strand_id
1 'polypeptide(L)'
;MNEVLKQIKNRKSMRVFEDKPIAAEVKREIIQAALEAPTAGAMMLYSILDITDEALKEKLSVLCDNQPFIAKAPLVLVFLADYQRWYDNYCFEDCNPRTPGEGDILLACADAIIAAQNTVVAAESLGVGSCYIGDILENYEAVREVLELPDYVLPAAMLVYGYPVEAQKGRKKPTRFEEKYIVFENKYHRFTKDECLEMNKIRDEKAGLPDRNVSEFIKMLCSRKYMSDFALEMNRSAEKYLEKFK
;
A
#
# COMPACT_ATOMS: atom_id res chain seq x y z
N MET A 1 -11.78 11.95 -22.45
CA MET A 1 -11.51 11.30 -21.15
C MET A 1 -11.42 12.40 -20.12
N ASN A 2 -12.14 12.31 -19.01
CA ASN A 2 -12.09 13.34 -17.97
C ASN A 2 -10.73 13.30 -17.21
N GLU A 3 -10.45 14.34 -16.44
CA GLU A 3 -9.14 14.52 -15.80
C GLU A 3 -8.82 13.42 -14.78
N VAL A 4 -9.80 12.97 -13.98
CA VAL A 4 -9.64 11.91 -13.00
C VAL A 4 -9.19 10.59 -13.66
N LEU A 5 -9.84 10.21 -14.76
CA LEU A 5 -9.46 9.01 -15.52
C LEU A 5 -8.06 9.13 -16.14
N LYS A 6 -7.68 10.33 -16.56
CA LYS A 6 -6.32 10.61 -17.05
C LYS A 6 -5.28 10.36 -15.96
N GLN A 7 -5.51 10.91 -14.76
CA GLN A 7 -4.61 10.76 -13.62
C GLN A 7 -4.47 9.30 -13.21
N ILE A 8 -5.57 8.57 -13.05
CA ILE A 8 -5.53 7.13 -12.72
C ILE A 8 -4.73 6.33 -13.75
N LYS A 9 -4.92 6.63 -15.07
CA LYS A 9 -4.21 5.94 -16.15
C LYS A 9 -2.72 6.29 -16.19
N ASN A 10 -2.35 7.53 -15.88
CA ASN A 10 -0.98 8.01 -15.94
C ASN A 10 -0.18 7.75 -14.67
N ARG A 11 -0.84 7.60 -13.52
CA ARG A 11 -0.20 7.39 -12.24
C ARG A 11 0.78 6.21 -12.26
N LYS A 12 1.94 6.43 -11.70
CA LYS A 12 2.99 5.41 -11.46
C LYS A 12 3.71 5.72 -10.14
N SER A 13 4.36 4.73 -9.55
CA SER A 13 5.12 4.92 -8.31
C SER A 13 6.32 5.83 -8.54
N MET A 14 6.43 6.88 -7.73
CA MET A 14 7.52 7.85 -7.72
C MET A 14 8.36 7.65 -6.47
N ARG A 15 9.69 7.59 -6.62
CA ARG A 15 10.65 7.31 -5.54
C ARG A 15 11.79 8.31 -5.46
N VAL A 16 11.83 9.26 -6.38
CA VAL A 16 12.80 10.36 -6.36
C VAL A 16 12.03 11.65 -6.51
N PHE A 17 12.17 12.51 -5.52
CA PHE A 17 11.45 13.75 -5.39
C PHE A 17 12.41 14.94 -5.48
N GLU A 18 11.87 16.09 -5.87
CA GLU A 18 12.55 17.37 -5.78
C GLU A 18 12.77 17.72 -4.29
N ASP A 19 13.82 18.46 -4.00
CA ASP A 19 14.03 19.05 -2.67
C ASP A 19 13.09 20.26 -2.51
N LYS A 20 11.80 19.92 -2.36
CA LYS A 20 10.72 20.89 -2.26
C LYS A 20 9.68 20.39 -1.27
N PRO A 21 9.41 21.16 -0.21
CA PRO A 21 8.39 20.80 0.77
C PRO A 21 6.99 20.82 0.13
N ILE A 22 6.11 19.98 0.64
CA ILE A 22 4.68 20.04 0.32
C ILE A 22 4.05 21.11 1.21
N ALA A 23 3.40 22.09 0.61
CA ALA A 23 2.72 23.16 1.35
C ALA A 23 1.64 22.60 2.27
N ALA A 24 1.41 23.24 3.41
CA ALA A 24 0.47 22.77 4.43
C ALA A 24 -0.96 22.60 3.88
N GLU A 25 -1.39 23.48 2.99
CA GLU A 25 -2.70 23.40 2.33
C GLU A 25 -2.80 22.17 1.43
N VAL A 26 -1.76 21.90 0.62
CA VAL A 26 -1.70 20.72 -0.26
C VAL A 26 -1.71 19.42 0.58
N LYS A 27 -0.93 19.38 1.66
CA LYS A 27 -0.94 18.25 2.60
C LYS A 27 -2.32 18.03 3.20
N ARG A 28 -3.00 19.12 3.59
CA ARG A 28 -4.36 19.06 4.15
C ARG A 28 -5.33 18.47 3.15
N GLU A 29 -5.34 18.92 1.90
CA GLU A 29 -6.21 18.39 0.84
C GLU A 29 -5.97 16.89 0.60
N ILE A 30 -4.70 16.46 0.61
CA ILE A 30 -4.35 15.04 0.50
C ILE A 30 -4.95 14.23 1.65
N ILE A 31 -4.82 14.71 2.89
CA ILE A 31 -5.34 14.01 4.07
C ILE A 31 -6.87 14.06 4.10
N GLN A 32 -7.50 15.18 3.76
CA GLN A 32 -8.96 15.29 3.69
C GLN A 32 -9.57 14.30 2.71
N ALA A 33 -8.90 14.05 1.57
CA ALA A 33 -9.35 13.03 0.63
C ALA A 33 -9.46 11.62 1.24
N ALA A 34 -8.63 11.29 2.23
CA ALA A 34 -8.76 10.03 2.95
C ALA A 34 -10.07 9.97 3.75
N LEU A 35 -10.46 11.08 4.37
CA LEU A 35 -11.66 11.16 5.21
C LEU A 35 -12.96 11.05 4.40
N GLU A 36 -12.91 11.38 3.11
CA GLU A 36 -14.02 11.23 2.16
C GLU A 36 -14.12 9.82 1.54
N ALA A 37 -13.25 8.89 1.96
CA ALA A 37 -13.30 7.51 1.49
C ALA A 37 -14.53 6.78 2.04
N PRO A 38 -15.15 5.88 1.26
CA PRO A 38 -16.18 5.00 1.81
C PRO A 38 -15.58 4.09 2.89
N THR A 39 -16.36 3.80 3.92
CA THR A 39 -15.92 3.02 5.07
C THR A 39 -17.04 2.10 5.55
N ALA A 40 -16.69 0.96 6.11
CA ALA A 40 -17.65 -0.01 6.62
C ALA A 40 -18.49 0.57 7.75
N GLY A 41 -19.82 0.58 7.56
CA GLY A 41 -20.78 1.07 8.55
C GLY A 41 -20.57 2.52 9.00
N ALA A 42 -19.88 3.35 8.24
CA ALA A 42 -19.43 4.69 8.59
C ALA A 42 -18.50 4.73 9.84
N MET A 43 -17.84 3.62 10.16
CA MET A 43 -17.02 3.49 11.37
C MET A 43 -15.62 4.05 11.22
N MET A 44 -15.11 4.24 9.99
CA MET A 44 -13.75 4.70 9.72
C MET A 44 -12.72 3.83 10.47
N LEU A 45 -12.70 2.54 10.14
CA LEU A 45 -11.86 1.54 10.81
C LEU A 45 -10.37 1.69 10.48
N TYR A 46 -9.90 2.93 10.42
CA TYR A 46 -8.50 3.27 10.13
C TYR A 46 -8.03 4.49 10.91
N SER A 47 -6.74 4.56 11.11
CA SER A 47 -6.02 5.75 11.60
C SER A 47 -4.88 6.08 10.65
N ILE A 48 -4.45 7.34 10.63
CA ILE A 48 -3.36 7.82 9.77
C ILE A 48 -2.30 8.43 10.65
N LEU A 49 -1.07 7.91 10.59
CA LEU A 49 0.08 8.55 11.20
C LEU A 49 0.76 9.45 10.17
N ASP A 50 0.91 10.71 10.51
CA ASP A 50 1.68 11.69 9.77
C ASP A 50 3.09 11.74 10.35
N ILE A 51 4.04 11.08 9.68
CA ILE A 51 5.41 10.94 10.17
C ILE A 51 6.20 12.20 9.83
N THR A 52 6.40 13.04 10.83
CA THR A 52 7.14 14.32 10.69
C THR A 52 8.52 14.29 11.34
N ASP A 53 8.77 13.34 12.23
CA ASP A 53 10.07 13.16 12.89
C ASP A 53 11.06 12.51 11.93
N GLU A 54 12.19 13.20 11.66
CA GLU A 54 13.21 12.74 10.72
C GLU A 54 13.91 11.46 11.21
N ALA A 55 14.12 11.31 12.51
CA ALA A 55 14.74 10.11 13.07
C ALA A 55 13.82 8.88 12.92
N LEU A 56 12.50 9.10 13.05
CA LEU A 56 11.52 8.05 12.82
C LEU A 56 11.43 7.68 11.31
N LYS A 57 11.48 8.66 10.40
CA LYS A 57 11.56 8.38 8.96
C LYS A 57 12.80 7.54 8.60
N GLU A 58 13.96 7.87 9.18
CA GLU A 58 15.18 7.08 8.97
C GLU A 58 15.02 5.64 9.49
N LYS A 59 14.47 5.45 10.70
CA LYS A 59 14.18 4.12 11.23
C LYS A 59 13.24 3.33 10.31
N LEU A 60 12.15 3.94 9.87
CA LEU A 60 11.20 3.30 8.96
C LEU A 60 11.84 2.96 7.60
N SER A 61 12.76 3.80 7.10
CA SER A 61 13.47 3.51 5.85
C SER A 61 14.33 2.25 5.96
N VAL A 62 14.94 2.03 7.12
CA VAL A 62 15.74 0.81 7.40
C VAL A 62 14.82 -0.40 7.57
N LEU A 63 13.76 -0.28 8.37
CA LEU A 63 12.82 -1.36 8.64
C LEU A 63 12.05 -1.81 7.39
N CYS A 64 11.90 -0.92 6.41
CA CYS A 64 11.26 -1.20 5.11
C CYS A 64 12.30 -1.50 4.03
N ASP A 65 13.13 -2.52 4.21
CA ASP A 65 14.11 -3.05 3.25
C ASP A 65 15.19 -2.02 2.81
N ASN A 66 15.66 -1.20 3.76
CA ASN A 66 16.70 -0.19 3.52
C ASN A 66 16.40 0.72 2.30
N GLN A 67 15.21 1.32 2.27
CA GLN A 67 14.77 2.18 1.18
C GLN A 67 14.96 3.68 1.53
N PRO A 68 16.12 4.30 1.24
CA PRO A 68 16.46 5.65 1.73
C PRO A 68 15.57 6.76 1.16
N PHE A 69 14.80 6.52 0.10
CA PHE A 69 13.84 7.50 -0.42
C PHE A 69 12.64 7.71 0.53
N ILE A 70 12.40 6.80 1.48
CA ILE A 70 11.38 6.95 2.52
C ILE A 70 11.77 8.11 3.45
N ALA A 71 13.01 8.07 3.98
CA ALA A 71 13.53 9.12 4.84
C ALA A 71 13.57 10.50 4.16
N LYS A 72 13.85 10.52 2.85
CA LYS A 72 13.95 11.75 2.05
C LYS A 72 12.62 12.28 1.54
N ALA A 73 11.51 11.57 1.75
CA ALA A 73 10.22 12.00 1.23
C ALA A 73 9.68 13.21 2.01
N PRO A 74 9.20 14.26 1.32
CA PRO A 74 8.61 15.44 1.95
C PRO A 74 7.38 15.15 2.83
N LEU A 75 6.63 14.07 2.52
CA LEU A 75 5.49 13.63 3.31
C LEU A 75 5.48 12.10 3.37
N VAL A 76 5.32 11.56 4.58
CA VAL A 76 5.18 10.12 4.85
C VAL A 76 3.94 9.90 5.68
N LEU A 77 3.01 9.08 5.18
CA LEU A 77 1.78 8.70 5.87
C LEU A 77 1.73 7.18 6.06
N VAL A 78 1.46 6.72 7.28
CA VAL A 78 1.18 5.31 7.56
C VAL A 78 -0.31 5.15 7.81
N PHE A 79 -0.95 4.31 7.00
CA PHE A 79 -2.36 3.97 7.12
C PHE A 79 -2.49 2.71 7.94
N LEU A 80 -3.11 2.84 9.09
CA LEU A 80 -3.33 1.77 10.04
C LEU A 80 -4.73 1.20 9.88
N ALA A 81 -4.85 -0.12 9.80
CA ALA A 81 -6.10 -0.80 10.09
C ALA A 81 -6.29 -0.74 11.61
N ASP A 82 -7.34 -0.06 12.06
CA ASP A 82 -7.55 0.31 13.47
C ASP A 82 -8.93 -0.14 13.93
N TYR A 83 -8.96 -1.25 14.65
CA TYR A 83 -10.16 -1.70 15.35
C TYR A 83 -10.13 -1.35 16.84
N GLN A 84 -8.97 -0.93 17.39
CA GLN A 84 -8.78 -0.59 18.80
C GLN A 84 -9.74 0.50 19.25
N ARG A 85 -9.87 1.56 18.46
CA ARG A 85 -10.73 2.71 18.77
C ARG A 85 -12.19 2.29 19.06
N TRP A 86 -12.76 1.41 18.26
CA TRP A 86 -14.13 0.96 18.46
C TRP A 86 -14.25 -0.06 19.58
N TYR A 87 -13.27 -0.94 19.72
CA TYR A 87 -13.22 -1.87 20.85
C TYR A 87 -13.19 -1.12 22.19
N ASP A 88 -12.34 -0.08 22.30
CA ASP A 88 -12.27 0.77 23.49
C ASP A 88 -13.60 1.48 23.74
N ASN A 89 -14.25 2.05 22.71
CA ASN A 89 -15.55 2.69 22.83
C ASN A 89 -16.60 1.73 23.40
N TYR A 90 -16.63 0.48 22.91
CA TYR A 90 -17.56 -0.53 23.42
C TYR A 90 -17.26 -0.93 24.88
N CYS A 91 -15.99 -1.00 25.25
CA CYS A 91 -15.59 -1.26 26.63
C CYS A 91 -15.96 -0.09 27.56
N PHE A 92 -15.78 1.16 27.12
CA PHE A 92 -16.13 2.34 27.90
C PHE A 92 -17.64 2.47 28.16
N GLU A 93 -18.46 1.96 27.26
CA GLU A 93 -19.93 1.96 27.37
C GLU A 93 -20.48 0.65 27.96
N ASP A 94 -19.65 -0.14 28.63
CA ASP A 94 -20.02 -1.40 29.31
C ASP A 94 -20.75 -2.41 28.39
N CYS A 95 -20.49 -2.38 27.10
CA CYS A 95 -21.14 -3.26 26.13
C CYS A 95 -20.70 -4.73 26.25
N ASN A 96 -19.66 -5.04 27.04
CA ASN A 96 -19.04 -6.35 27.13
C ASN A 96 -18.71 -6.95 25.75
N PRO A 97 -17.93 -6.27 24.90
CA PRO A 97 -17.69 -6.69 23.54
C PRO A 97 -16.85 -7.97 23.49
N ARG A 98 -17.09 -8.78 22.46
CA ARG A 98 -16.14 -9.85 22.13
C ARG A 98 -14.81 -9.24 21.69
N THR A 99 -13.73 -9.98 21.84
CA THR A 99 -12.43 -9.63 21.25
C THR A 99 -12.56 -9.45 19.73
N PRO A 100 -11.90 -8.44 19.13
CA PRO A 100 -11.82 -8.30 17.68
C PRO A 100 -11.22 -9.53 17.04
N GLY A 101 -11.83 -10.01 15.96
CA GLY A 101 -11.41 -11.22 15.26
C GLY A 101 -10.84 -10.94 13.88
N GLU A 102 -10.47 -12.02 13.18
CA GLU A 102 -9.83 -11.94 11.86
C GLU A 102 -10.70 -11.23 10.82
N GLY A 103 -12.04 -11.40 10.89
CA GLY A 103 -12.96 -10.68 9.99
C GLY A 103 -12.96 -9.17 10.22
N ASP A 104 -12.82 -8.74 11.47
CA ASP A 104 -12.80 -7.33 11.84
C ASP A 104 -11.55 -6.64 11.30
N ILE A 105 -10.39 -7.28 11.42
CA ILE A 105 -9.15 -6.68 10.91
C ILE A 105 -9.07 -6.68 9.39
N LEU A 106 -9.61 -7.68 8.71
CA LEU A 106 -9.69 -7.69 7.25
C LEU A 106 -10.56 -6.53 6.74
N LEU A 107 -11.65 -6.24 7.42
CA LEU A 107 -12.52 -5.11 7.10
C LEU A 107 -11.80 -3.77 7.35
N ALA A 108 -11.09 -3.64 8.47
CA ALA A 108 -10.29 -2.46 8.79
C ALA A 108 -9.14 -2.25 7.78
N CYS A 109 -8.49 -3.32 7.33
CA CYS A 109 -7.50 -3.24 6.26
C CYS A 109 -8.11 -2.71 4.94
N ALA A 110 -9.30 -3.14 4.58
CA ALA A 110 -10.00 -2.63 3.40
C ALA A 110 -10.26 -1.12 3.53
N ASP A 111 -10.81 -0.66 4.64
CA ASP A 111 -11.05 0.76 4.92
C ASP A 111 -9.75 1.58 4.82
N ALA A 112 -8.68 1.12 5.45
CA ALA A 112 -7.38 1.80 5.44
C ALA A 112 -6.80 1.94 4.02
N ILE A 113 -6.86 0.88 3.20
CA ILE A 113 -6.36 0.89 1.82
C ILE A 113 -7.22 1.75 0.91
N ILE A 114 -8.55 1.76 1.09
CA ILE A 114 -9.45 2.63 0.32
C ILE A 114 -9.14 4.10 0.64
N ALA A 115 -8.99 4.47 1.91
CA ALA A 115 -8.60 5.80 2.34
C ALA A 115 -7.22 6.19 1.78
N ALA A 116 -6.22 5.29 1.85
CA ALA A 116 -4.91 5.49 1.26
C ALA A 116 -4.98 5.75 -0.25
N GLN A 117 -5.79 5.00 -0.99
CA GLN A 117 -5.93 5.19 -2.44
C GLN A 117 -6.59 6.53 -2.80
N ASN A 118 -7.53 7.04 -2.01
CA ASN A 118 -8.08 8.38 -2.20
C ASN A 118 -6.98 9.46 -2.09
N THR A 119 -6.09 9.36 -1.10
CA THR A 119 -4.96 10.31 -0.98
C THR A 119 -4.02 10.28 -2.19
N VAL A 120 -3.82 9.09 -2.80
CA VAL A 120 -3.01 8.95 -4.01
C VAL A 120 -3.63 9.68 -5.20
N VAL A 121 -4.95 9.58 -5.36
CA VAL A 121 -5.68 10.28 -6.43
C VAL A 121 -5.64 11.80 -6.21
N ALA A 122 -5.88 12.24 -4.98
CA ALA A 122 -5.79 13.65 -4.60
C ALA A 122 -4.38 14.20 -4.83
N ALA A 123 -3.33 13.52 -4.37
CA ALA A 123 -1.95 13.92 -4.57
C ALA A 123 -1.60 14.08 -6.06
N GLU A 124 -1.96 13.09 -6.89
CA GLU A 124 -1.73 13.15 -8.34
C GLU A 124 -2.42 14.36 -8.97
N SER A 125 -3.64 14.72 -8.53
CA SER A 125 -4.37 15.90 -9.02
C SER A 125 -3.70 17.22 -8.67
N LEU A 126 -2.89 17.22 -7.60
CA LEU A 126 -2.15 18.37 -7.10
C LEU A 126 -0.68 18.37 -7.59
N GLY A 127 -0.33 17.50 -8.53
CA GLY A 127 1.02 17.36 -9.08
C GLY A 127 2.03 16.70 -8.11
N VAL A 128 1.54 16.07 -7.05
CA VAL A 128 2.35 15.36 -6.06
C VAL A 128 2.37 13.88 -6.41
N GLY A 129 3.56 13.32 -6.64
CA GLY A 129 3.76 11.90 -6.88
C GLY A 129 3.77 11.10 -5.58
N SER A 130 3.49 9.79 -5.68
CA SER A 130 3.45 8.90 -4.52
C SER A 130 4.02 7.52 -4.80
N CYS A 131 4.38 6.79 -3.73
CA CYS A 131 4.72 5.37 -3.78
C CYS A 131 4.16 4.64 -2.57
N TYR A 132 3.47 3.52 -2.81
CA TYR A 132 3.12 2.56 -1.75
C TYR A 132 4.35 1.78 -1.32
N ILE A 133 4.49 1.60 -0.02
CA ILE A 133 5.52 0.82 0.66
C ILE A 133 4.81 -0.32 1.40
N GLY A 134 4.90 -1.53 0.85
CA GLY A 134 4.30 -2.72 1.46
C GLY A 134 5.16 -3.28 2.59
N ASP A 135 6.45 -3.00 2.53
CA ASP A 135 7.46 -3.49 3.48
C ASP A 135 7.22 -2.98 4.93
N ILE A 136 6.29 -2.05 5.13
CA ILE A 136 5.84 -1.63 6.47
C ILE A 136 5.19 -2.78 7.27
N LEU A 137 4.78 -3.86 6.61
CA LEU A 137 4.26 -5.06 7.24
C LEU A 137 5.35 -5.99 7.80
N GLU A 138 6.60 -5.78 7.43
CA GLU A 138 7.74 -6.56 7.91
C GLU A 138 8.18 -6.10 9.30
N ASN A 139 9.06 -6.92 9.92
CA ASN A 139 9.70 -6.55 11.17
C ASN A 139 8.71 -6.17 12.29
N TYR A 140 7.67 -7.01 12.47
CA TYR A 140 6.54 -6.80 13.39
C TYR A 140 6.92 -6.16 14.72
N GLU A 141 7.92 -6.71 15.42
CA GLU A 141 8.31 -6.26 16.74
C GLU A 141 8.85 -4.82 16.71
N ALA A 142 9.74 -4.54 15.77
CA ALA A 142 10.37 -3.23 15.66
C ALA A 142 9.41 -2.17 15.13
N VAL A 143 8.58 -2.50 14.13
CA VAL A 143 7.59 -1.57 13.57
C VAL A 143 6.52 -1.24 14.62
N ARG A 144 6.05 -2.25 15.35
CA ARG A 144 5.08 -2.05 16.44
C ARG A 144 5.64 -1.15 17.54
N GLU A 145 6.91 -1.37 17.93
CA GLU A 145 7.59 -0.57 18.95
C GLU A 145 7.76 0.89 18.52
N VAL A 146 8.33 1.13 17.33
CA VAL A 146 8.62 2.51 16.89
C VAL A 146 7.38 3.34 16.57
N LEU A 147 6.26 2.68 16.24
CA LEU A 147 4.97 3.34 15.97
C LEU A 147 4.01 3.26 17.18
N GLU A 148 4.43 2.64 18.29
CA GLU A 148 3.64 2.49 19.54
C GLU A 148 2.24 1.88 19.29
N LEU A 149 2.17 0.84 18.44
CA LEU A 149 0.89 0.27 18.01
C LEU A 149 0.24 -0.59 19.12
N PRO A 150 -1.04 -0.37 19.45
CA PRO A 150 -1.79 -1.22 20.36
C PRO A 150 -2.12 -2.59 19.72
N ASP A 151 -2.80 -3.47 20.47
CA ASP A 151 -3.01 -4.85 20.05
C ASP A 151 -3.89 -5.01 18.81
N TYR A 152 -4.94 -4.19 18.68
CA TYR A 152 -5.90 -4.30 17.57
C TYR A 152 -5.66 -3.29 16.46
N VAL A 153 -4.38 -2.97 16.23
CA VAL A 153 -3.93 -2.07 15.16
C VAL A 153 -2.75 -2.68 14.42
N LEU A 154 -2.76 -2.60 13.10
CA LEU A 154 -1.63 -2.97 12.26
C LEU A 154 -1.46 -1.99 11.09
N PRO A 155 -0.23 -1.81 10.56
CA PRO A 155 -0.01 -0.95 9.40
C PRO A 155 -0.52 -1.66 8.14
N ALA A 156 -1.57 -1.12 7.51
CA ALA A 156 -2.10 -1.67 6.26
C ALA A 156 -1.27 -1.23 5.04
N ALA A 157 -0.73 -0.01 5.07
CA ALA A 157 0.18 0.52 4.07
C ALA A 157 0.93 1.74 4.59
N MET A 158 2.12 1.98 4.05
CA MET A 158 2.79 3.27 4.14
C MET A 158 2.84 3.91 2.76
N LEU A 159 2.69 5.22 2.68
CA LEU A 159 2.80 6.01 1.46
C LEU A 159 3.80 7.15 1.66
N VAL A 160 4.66 7.31 0.67
CA VAL A 160 5.54 8.47 0.56
C VAL A 160 5.07 9.37 -0.57
N TYR A 161 5.22 10.69 -0.39
CA TYR A 161 4.77 11.71 -1.33
C TYR A 161 5.83 12.79 -1.51
N GLY A 162 5.85 13.38 -2.71
CA GLY A 162 6.72 14.52 -3.04
C GLY A 162 6.52 14.95 -4.48
N TYR A 163 7.06 16.09 -4.85
CA TYR A 163 7.08 16.52 -6.24
C TYR A 163 8.10 15.70 -7.02
N PRO A 164 7.69 14.94 -8.05
CA PRO A 164 8.61 14.03 -8.73
C PRO A 164 9.56 14.82 -9.63
N VAL A 165 10.85 14.43 -9.65
CA VAL A 165 11.83 14.96 -10.60
C VAL A 165 11.45 14.59 -12.04
N GLU A 166 11.89 15.36 -13.05
CA GLU A 166 11.56 15.13 -14.46
C GLU A 166 11.89 13.71 -14.96
N ALA A 167 13.01 13.16 -14.52
CA ALA A 167 13.40 11.79 -14.87
C ALA A 167 12.37 10.73 -14.39
N GLN A 168 11.67 10.97 -13.27
CA GLN A 168 10.58 10.11 -12.80
C GLN A 168 9.30 10.32 -13.60
N LYS A 169 8.97 11.57 -13.96
CA LYS A 169 7.81 11.90 -14.78
C LYS A 169 7.90 11.24 -16.16
N GLY A 170 9.07 11.28 -16.80
CA GLY A 170 9.32 10.68 -18.11
C GLY A 170 9.38 9.15 -18.15
N ARG A 171 9.46 8.48 -16.99
CA ARG A 171 9.60 7.02 -16.93
C ARG A 171 8.34 6.31 -17.45
N LYS A 172 8.54 5.27 -18.29
CA LYS A 172 7.44 4.43 -18.79
C LYS A 172 6.70 3.75 -17.62
N LYS A 173 5.36 3.79 -17.66
CA LYS A 173 4.53 3.04 -16.71
C LYS A 173 4.69 1.54 -16.94
N PRO A 174 4.80 0.71 -15.88
CA PRO A 174 4.83 -0.74 -16.05
C PRO A 174 3.59 -1.28 -16.77
N THR A 175 3.81 -2.15 -17.74
CA THR A 175 2.74 -2.80 -18.51
C THR A 175 1.85 -3.66 -17.59
N ARG A 176 0.55 -3.60 -17.80
CA ARG A 176 -0.45 -4.39 -17.09
C ARG A 176 -0.87 -5.59 -17.92
N PHE A 177 -1.41 -6.60 -17.26
CA PHE A 177 -2.12 -7.69 -17.93
C PHE A 177 -3.37 -7.16 -18.64
N GLU A 178 -3.87 -7.90 -19.60
CA GLU A 178 -5.16 -7.59 -20.24
C GLU A 178 -6.32 -7.86 -19.29
N GLU A 179 -7.44 -7.18 -19.55
CA GLU A 179 -8.65 -7.26 -18.73
C GLU A 179 -9.14 -8.71 -18.58
N LYS A 180 -9.14 -9.50 -19.66
CA LYS A 180 -9.57 -10.92 -19.66
C LYS A 180 -8.86 -11.82 -18.64
N TYR A 181 -7.66 -11.42 -18.16
CA TYR A 181 -6.91 -12.17 -17.16
C TYR A 181 -7.12 -11.66 -15.71
N ILE A 182 -7.91 -10.62 -15.53
CA ILE A 182 -8.16 -10.00 -14.22
C ILE A 182 -9.63 -9.91 -13.89
N VAL A 183 -10.50 -9.75 -14.91
CA VAL A 183 -11.94 -9.59 -14.74
C VAL A 183 -12.64 -10.87 -15.23
N PHE A 184 -13.39 -11.49 -14.35
CA PHE A 184 -14.14 -12.72 -14.63
C PHE A 184 -15.62 -12.47 -14.39
N GLU A 185 -16.45 -12.92 -15.31
CA GLU A 185 -17.90 -12.84 -15.17
C GLU A 185 -18.40 -13.92 -14.22
N ASN A 186 -19.10 -13.50 -13.17
CA ASN A 186 -19.81 -14.32 -12.19
C ASN A 186 -18.97 -15.27 -11.33
N LYS A 187 -17.91 -15.90 -11.85
CA LYS A 187 -17.14 -16.93 -11.14
C LYS A 187 -15.65 -16.78 -11.37
N TYR A 188 -14.87 -17.16 -10.36
CA TYR A 188 -13.42 -17.21 -10.48
C TYR A 188 -12.99 -18.27 -11.51
N HIS A 189 -12.06 -17.91 -12.39
CA HIS A 189 -11.41 -18.80 -13.34
C HIS A 189 -9.97 -19.11 -12.88
N ARG A 190 -9.70 -20.41 -12.68
CA ARG A 190 -8.33 -20.87 -12.40
C ARG A 190 -7.63 -21.17 -13.72
N PHE A 191 -6.57 -20.41 -14.02
CA PHE A 191 -5.82 -20.55 -15.26
C PHE A 191 -5.12 -21.91 -15.39
N THR A 192 -5.09 -22.44 -16.62
CA THR A 192 -4.21 -23.51 -17.05
C THR A 192 -2.78 -22.98 -17.21
N LYS A 193 -1.83 -23.93 -17.39
CA LYS A 193 -0.43 -23.57 -17.67
C LYS A 193 -0.30 -22.73 -18.95
N ASP A 194 -1.03 -23.10 -19.99
CA ASP A 194 -0.95 -22.44 -21.31
C ASP A 194 -1.51 -21.01 -21.23
N GLU A 195 -2.63 -20.81 -20.55
CA GLU A 195 -3.20 -19.49 -20.30
C GLU A 195 -2.24 -18.60 -19.49
N CYS A 196 -1.56 -19.15 -18.48
CA CYS A 196 -0.54 -18.41 -17.70
C CYS A 196 0.64 -17.98 -18.59
N LEU A 197 1.10 -18.84 -19.48
CA LEU A 197 2.18 -18.52 -20.42
C LEU A 197 1.74 -17.47 -21.44
N GLU A 198 0.55 -17.62 -22.02
CA GLU A 198 -0.04 -16.64 -22.95
C GLU A 198 -0.17 -15.25 -22.29
N MET A 199 -0.75 -15.18 -21.09
CA MET A 199 -0.92 -13.94 -20.33
C MET A 199 0.41 -13.19 -20.17
N ASN A 200 1.47 -13.90 -19.79
CA ASN A 200 2.78 -13.29 -19.59
C ASN A 200 3.43 -12.89 -20.92
N LYS A 201 3.29 -13.70 -21.97
CA LYS A 201 3.79 -13.41 -23.32
C LYS A 201 3.17 -12.13 -23.88
N ILE A 202 1.86 -11.99 -23.84
CA ILE A 202 1.14 -10.78 -24.29
C ILE A 202 1.61 -9.54 -23.52
N ARG A 203 1.78 -9.64 -22.20
CA ARG A 203 2.30 -8.54 -21.39
C ARG A 203 3.73 -8.15 -21.82
N ASP A 204 4.60 -9.11 -22.06
CA ASP A 204 5.99 -8.89 -22.44
C ASP A 204 6.10 -8.30 -23.84
N GLU A 205 5.29 -8.74 -24.80
CA GLU A 205 5.18 -8.13 -26.13
C GLU A 205 4.78 -6.64 -26.03
N LYS A 206 3.74 -6.33 -25.24
CA LYS A 206 3.32 -4.93 -24.98
C LYS A 206 4.36 -4.11 -24.25
N ALA A 207 5.20 -4.75 -23.45
CA ALA A 207 6.32 -4.11 -22.77
C ALA A 207 7.52 -3.83 -23.70
N GLY A 208 7.51 -4.35 -24.92
CA GLY A 208 8.63 -4.28 -25.88
C GLY A 208 9.70 -5.35 -25.62
N LEU A 209 9.32 -6.49 -25.08
CA LEU A 209 10.19 -7.62 -24.73
C LEU A 209 9.69 -8.94 -25.35
N PRO A 210 9.43 -8.98 -26.69
CA PRO A 210 8.79 -10.13 -27.33
C PRO A 210 9.60 -11.43 -27.25
N ASP A 211 10.94 -11.32 -27.17
CA ASP A 211 11.85 -12.47 -27.16
C ASP A 211 12.15 -13.01 -25.75
N ARG A 212 11.49 -12.46 -24.70
CA ARG A 212 11.71 -12.92 -23.33
C ARG A 212 11.23 -14.36 -23.15
N ASN A 213 12.09 -15.23 -22.63
CA ASN A 213 11.69 -16.54 -22.17
C ASN A 213 10.79 -16.41 -20.93
N VAL A 214 9.49 -16.52 -21.13
CA VAL A 214 8.47 -16.36 -20.06
C VAL A 214 8.69 -17.37 -18.93
N SER A 215 9.02 -18.63 -19.23
CA SER A 215 9.21 -19.66 -18.20
C SER A 215 10.40 -19.32 -17.28
N GLU A 216 11.54 -18.92 -17.85
CA GLU A 216 12.70 -18.51 -17.06
C GLU A 216 12.43 -17.21 -16.27
N PHE A 217 11.68 -16.27 -16.84
CA PHE A 217 11.27 -15.06 -16.13
C PHE A 217 10.38 -15.38 -14.92
N ILE A 218 9.41 -16.31 -15.05
CA ILE A 218 8.56 -16.74 -13.94
C ILE A 218 9.38 -17.42 -12.83
N LYS A 219 10.33 -18.31 -13.20
CA LYS A 219 11.24 -18.96 -12.24
C LYS A 219 12.08 -17.92 -11.48
N MET A 220 12.62 -16.95 -12.21
CA MET A 220 13.37 -15.85 -11.59
C MET A 220 12.50 -15.01 -10.64
N LEU A 221 11.26 -14.69 -11.01
CA LEU A 221 10.32 -13.96 -10.11
C LEU A 221 10.00 -14.79 -8.86
N CYS A 222 9.76 -16.08 -9.02
CA CYS A 222 9.52 -16.98 -7.90
C CYS A 222 10.70 -16.94 -6.91
N SER A 223 11.92 -17.15 -7.39
CA SER A 223 13.12 -17.13 -6.53
C SER A 223 13.36 -15.77 -5.88
N ARG A 224 13.30 -14.67 -6.64
CA ARG A 224 13.69 -13.33 -6.17
C ARG A 224 12.61 -12.62 -5.36
N LYS A 225 11.33 -12.99 -5.51
CA LYS A 225 10.22 -12.30 -4.85
C LYS A 225 9.46 -13.21 -3.90
N TYR A 226 8.90 -14.31 -4.41
CA TYR A 226 8.03 -15.16 -3.62
C TYR A 226 8.77 -15.98 -2.56
N MET A 227 9.99 -16.45 -2.91
CA MET A 227 10.86 -17.27 -2.04
C MET A 227 11.97 -16.46 -1.36
N SER A 228 11.93 -15.14 -1.41
CA SER A 228 12.94 -14.29 -0.79
C SER A 228 12.76 -14.18 0.72
N ASP A 229 13.86 -13.87 1.43
CA ASP A 229 13.85 -13.71 2.89
C ASP A 229 12.85 -12.63 3.33
N PHE A 230 12.75 -11.52 2.58
CA PHE A 230 11.78 -10.47 2.89
C PHE A 230 10.32 -10.97 2.78
N ALA A 231 10.01 -11.85 1.80
CA ALA A 231 8.66 -12.39 1.68
C ALA A 231 8.34 -13.37 2.82
N LEU A 232 9.32 -14.13 3.27
CA LEU A 232 9.18 -15.01 4.44
C LEU A 232 8.99 -14.21 5.72
N GLU A 233 9.77 -13.14 5.91
CA GLU A 233 9.64 -12.23 7.05
C GLU A 233 8.29 -11.51 7.07
N MET A 234 7.82 -11.02 5.92
CA MET A 234 6.50 -10.40 5.81
C MET A 234 5.38 -11.36 6.23
N ASN A 235 5.45 -12.64 5.83
CA ASN A 235 4.48 -13.65 6.24
C ASN A 235 4.54 -13.91 7.75
N ARG A 236 5.75 -14.03 8.33
CA ARG A 236 5.95 -14.18 9.78
C ARG A 236 5.36 -12.99 10.54
N SER A 237 5.70 -11.78 10.11
CA SER A 237 5.21 -10.55 10.72
C SER A 237 3.69 -10.42 10.63
N ALA A 238 3.10 -10.73 9.47
CA ALA A 238 1.65 -10.74 9.30
C ALA A 238 0.96 -11.74 10.23
N GLU A 239 1.52 -12.96 10.38
CA GLU A 239 1.02 -13.95 11.35
C GLU A 239 1.03 -13.39 12.77
N LYS A 240 2.12 -12.70 13.18
CA LYS A 240 2.25 -12.07 14.51
C LYS A 240 1.21 -10.99 14.76
N TYR A 241 0.91 -10.15 13.77
CA TYR A 241 -0.19 -9.19 13.87
C TYR A 241 -1.53 -9.90 14.05
N LEU A 242 -1.79 -10.95 13.28
CA LEU A 242 -3.06 -11.68 13.32
C LEU A 242 -3.26 -12.52 14.57
N GLU A 243 -2.20 -12.90 15.27
CA GLU A 243 -2.30 -13.61 16.58
C GLU A 243 -3.14 -12.85 17.60
N LYS A 244 -3.23 -11.52 17.51
CA LYS A 244 -4.03 -10.68 18.41
C LYS A 244 -5.53 -10.74 18.13
N PHE A 245 -5.92 -11.29 16.99
CA PHE A 245 -7.30 -11.37 16.50
C PHE A 245 -7.85 -12.81 16.47
N LYS A 246 -7.20 -13.72 17.18
CA LYS A 246 -7.60 -15.14 17.31
C LYS A 246 -8.42 -15.39 18.57
#